data_7d16b9c1c6afd141688aeeeb95809b52
#
_entry.id   7d16b9c1c6afd141688aeeeb95809b52
#
_cell.length_a   1.000
_cell.length_b   1.000
_cell.length_c   1.000
_cell.angle_alpha   90.00
_cell.angle_beta   90.00
_cell.angle_gamma   90.00
#
_symmetry.space_group_name_H-M   'P 1'
#
loop_
_entity.id
_entity.type
_entity.pdbx_description
1 polymer ?
#
loop_
_entity_poly.entity_id
_entity_poly.type
_entity_poly.pdbx_seq_one_letter_code
_entity_poly.pdbx_strand_id
1 'polypeptide(L)'
;MSNTQEKYVHSLKQIKEAEEKAHIETENRKKNLAEEMKDFQEGIEKTIVAAKIQAEKLVETSIAEARKKAAIETEKIIEEAKTNTKTITSGVNAQTIQEIIEVLLKGVQ
;
A
#
# COMPACT_ATOMS: atom_id res chain seq x y z
N MET A 1 -9.41 -18.32 78.81
CA MET A 1 -8.26 -18.73 78.04
C MET A 1 -8.60 -19.01 76.58
N SER A 2 -9.62 -19.73 76.35
CA SER A 2 -10.00 -20.11 75.01
C SER A 2 -10.36 -18.94 74.09
N ASN A 3 -11.02 -17.89 74.59
CA ASN A 3 -11.46 -16.75 73.78
C ASN A 3 -10.30 -15.97 73.13
N THR A 4 -9.19 -15.79 73.84
CA THR A 4 -8.04 -15.08 73.31
C THR A 4 -7.31 -15.93 72.26
N GLN A 5 -7.16 -17.22 72.53
CA GLN A 5 -6.55 -18.14 71.55
C GLN A 5 -7.43 -18.37 70.34
N GLU A 6 -8.73 -18.46 70.52
CA GLU A 6 -9.68 -18.61 69.43
C GLU A 6 -9.68 -17.37 68.53
N LYS A 7 -9.65 -16.19 69.09
CA LYS A 7 -9.56 -14.95 68.34
C LYS A 7 -8.25 -14.87 67.55
N TYR A 8 -7.15 -15.31 68.16
CA TYR A 8 -5.84 -15.31 67.56
C TYR A 8 -5.82 -16.27 66.36
N VAL A 9 -6.30 -17.49 66.54
CA VAL A 9 -6.40 -18.50 65.50
C VAL A 9 -7.32 -18.02 64.36
N HIS A 10 -8.46 -17.41 64.71
CA HIS A 10 -9.37 -16.83 63.74
C HIS A 10 -8.70 -15.73 62.90
N SER A 11 -7.98 -14.84 63.56
CA SER A 11 -7.25 -13.79 62.84
C SER A 11 -6.17 -14.34 61.92
N LEU A 12 -5.43 -15.36 62.33
CA LEU A 12 -4.43 -16.03 61.48
C LEU A 12 -5.09 -16.71 60.30
N LYS A 13 -6.23 -17.32 60.48
CA LYS A 13 -7.01 -17.96 59.43
C LYS A 13 -7.47 -16.93 58.40
N GLN A 14 -7.97 -15.79 58.84
CA GLN A 14 -8.42 -14.71 57.95
C GLN A 14 -7.25 -14.14 57.16
N ILE A 15 -6.09 -13.95 57.77
CA ILE A 15 -4.86 -13.49 57.07
C ILE A 15 -4.48 -14.51 55.97
N LYS A 16 -4.46 -15.78 56.31
CA LYS A 16 -4.12 -16.85 55.37
C LYS A 16 -5.09 -16.90 54.21
N GLU A 17 -6.37 -16.76 54.47
CA GLU A 17 -7.42 -16.73 53.42
C GLU A 17 -7.26 -15.51 52.51
N ALA A 18 -6.93 -14.33 53.12
CA ALA A 18 -6.69 -13.11 52.38
C ALA A 18 -5.44 -13.24 51.46
N GLU A 19 -4.35 -13.82 51.99
CA GLU A 19 -3.13 -14.07 51.23
C GLU A 19 -3.38 -15.03 50.05
N GLU A 20 -4.11 -16.10 50.30
CA GLU A 20 -4.45 -17.07 49.27
C GLU A 20 -5.32 -16.47 48.19
N LYS A 21 -6.33 -15.68 48.60
CA LYS A 21 -7.20 -14.96 47.67
C LYS A 21 -6.41 -13.96 46.83
N ALA A 22 -5.52 -13.20 47.44
CA ALA A 22 -4.67 -12.25 46.76
C ALA A 22 -3.72 -12.96 45.76
N HIS A 23 -3.21 -14.12 46.12
CA HIS A 23 -2.37 -14.94 45.23
C HIS A 23 -3.15 -15.40 44.00
N ILE A 24 -4.36 -15.91 44.20
CA ILE A 24 -5.24 -16.38 43.12
C ILE A 24 -5.59 -15.20 42.19
N GLU A 25 -5.95 -14.04 42.74
CA GLU A 25 -6.26 -12.85 41.95
C GLU A 25 -5.06 -12.39 41.14
N THR A 26 -3.86 -12.41 41.74
CA THR A 26 -2.62 -12.04 41.06
C THR A 26 -2.31 -12.99 39.90
N GLU A 27 -2.43 -14.29 40.14
CA GLU A 27 -2.18 -15.29 39.08
C GLU A 27 -3.22 -15.18 37.95
N ASN A 28 -4.48 -14.96 38.28
CA ASN A 28 -5.53 -14.75 37.28
C ASN A 28 -5.27 -13.48 36.46
N ARG A 29 -4.83 -12.43 37.12
CA ARG A 29 -4.50 -11.15 36.45
C ARG A 29 -3.30 -11.28 35.52
N LYS A 30 -2.28 -12.00 35.93
CA LYS A 30 -1.13 -12.32 35.09
C LYS A 30 -1.54 -13.11 33.87
N LYS A 31 -2.38 -14.11 34.03
CA LYS A 31 -2.90 -14.93 32.95
C LYS A 31 -3.71 -14.12 31.96
N ASN A 32 -4.63 -13.29 32.45
CA ASN A 32 -5.46 -12.42 31.61
C ASN A 32 -4.60 -11.41 30.84
N LEU A 33 -3.61 -10.84 31.51
CA LEU A 33 -2.69 -9.90 30.88
C LEU A 33 -1.88 -10.57 29.76
N ALA A 34 -1.40 -11.78 30.00
CA ALA A 34 -0.67 -12.55 28.97
C ALA A 34 -1.55 -12.85 27.75
N GLU A 35 -2.82 -13.19 27.97
CA GLU A 35 -3.79 -13.41 26.89
C GLU A 35 -4.07 -12.12 26.11
N GLU A 36 -4.27 -11.01 26.82
CA GLU A 36 -4.47 -9.70 26.19
C GLU A 36 -3.27 -9.26 25.37
N MET A 37 -2.08 -9.48 25.87
CA MET A 37 -0.83 -9.17 25.14
C MET A 37 -0.69 -10.03 23.88
N LYS A 38 -1.03 -11.30 23.98
CA LYS A 38 -1.02 -12.20 22.82
C LYS A 38 -2.02 -11.75 21.76
N ASP A 39 -3.25 -11.43 22.17
CA ASP A 39 -4.29 -10.96 21.25
C ASP A 39 -3.89 -9.63 20.60
N PHE A 40 -3.29 -8.74 21.37
CA PHE A 40 -2.81 -7.46 20.86
C PHE A 40 -1.69 -7.67 19.82
N GLN A 41 -0.76 -8.57 20.09
CA GLN A 41 0.32 -8.89 19.18
C GLN A 41 -0.18 -9.53 17.89
N GLU A 42 -1.13 -10.46 17.98
CA GLU A 42 -1.80 -11.04 16.82
C GLU A 42 -2.55 -9.98 15.99
N GLY A 43 -3.20 -9.03 16.66
CA GLY A 43 -3.87 -7.92 16.02
C GLY A 43 -2.90 -7.01 15.25
N ILE A 44 -1.75 -6.71 15.85
CA ILE A 44 -0.69 -5.93 15.18
C ILE A 44 -0.18 -6.68 13.95
N GLU A 45 0.11 -7.96 14.06
CA GLU A 45 0.58 -8.78 12.94
C GLU A 45 -0.41 -8.79 11.78
N LYS A 46 -1.71 -8.95 12.07
CA LYS A 46 -2.77 -8.88 11.06
C LYS A 46 -2.84 -7.51 10.40
N THR A 47 -2.70 -6.45 11.18
CA THR A 47 -2.70 -5.07 10.65
C THR A 47 -1.51 -4.85 9.72
N ILE A 48 -0.33 -5.34 10.09
CA ILE A 48 0.87 -5.23 9.26
C ILE A 48 0.69 -5.99 7.94
N VAL A 49 0.17 -7.21 7.99
CA VAL A 49 -0.11 -8.00 6.79
C VAL A 49 -1.11 -7.28 5.88
N ALA A 50 -2.19 -6.77 6.44
CA ALA A 50 -3.19 -6.02 5.69
C ALA A 50 -2.59 -4.77 5.05
N ALA A 51 -1.75 -4.02 5.78
CA ALA A 51 -1.08 -2.83 5.27
C ALA A 51 -0.13 -3.17 4.12
N LYS A 52 0.62 -4.27 4.22
CA LYS A 52 1.50 -4.74 3.15
C LYS A 52 0.72 -5.09 1.89
N ILE A 53 -0.40 -5.80 2.02
CA ILE A 53 -1.26 -6.16 0.89
C ILE A 53 -1.81 -4.90 0.23
N GLN A 54 -2.26 -3.92 0.99
CA GLN A 54 -2.74 -2.64 0.45
C GLN A 54 -1.64 -1.88 -0.26
N ALA A 55 -0.44 -1.84 0.31
CA ALA A 55 0.71 -1.19 -0.30
C ALA A 55 1.10 -1.86 -1.62
N GLU A 56 1.13 -3.18 -1.68
CA GLU A 56 1.39 -3.94 -2.90
C GLU A 56 0.37 -3.65 -3.98
N LYS A 57 -0.92 -3.63 -3.63
CA LYS A 57 -1.99 -3.28 -4.57
C LYS A 57 -1.85 -1.86 -5.10
N LEU A 58 -1.50 -0.91 -4.23
CA LEU A 58 -1.29 0.47 -4.63
C LEU A 58 -0.13 0.60 -5.60
N VAL A 59 0.97 -0.10 -5.34
CA VAL A 59 2.13 -0.13 -6.24
C VAL A 59 1.75 -0.74 -7.58
N GLU A 60 1.07 -1.88 -7.59
CA GLU A 60 0.62 -2.53 -8.83
C GLU A 60 -0.31 -1.63 -9.64
N THR A 61 -1.27 -1.00 -8.98
CA THR A 61 -2.19 -0.06 -9.63
C THR A 61 -1.43 1.14 -10.21
N SER A 62 -0.50 1.70 -9.47
CA SER A 62 0.31 2.83 -9.93
C SER A 62 1.17 2.47 -11.14
N ILE A 63 1.76 1.28 -11.12
CA ILE A 63 2.54 0.77 -12.26
C ILE A 63 1.65 0.56 -13.49
N ALA A 64 0.48 -0.04 -13.30
CA ALA A 64 -0.46 -0.26 -14.38
C ALA A 64 -0.94 1.05 -15.00
N GLU A 65 -1.26 2.05 -14.18
CA GLU A 65 -1.64 3.38 -14.64
C GLU A 65 -0.50 4.08 -15.37
N ALA A 66 0.73 4.00 -14.86
CA ALA A 66 1.89 4.59 -15.51
C ALA A 66 2.16 3.95 -16.88
N ARG A 67 2.06 2.62 -16.98
CA ARG A 67 2.21 1.90 -18.24
C ARG A 67 1.13 2.29 -19.24
N LYS A 68 -0.10 2.41 -18.79
CA LYS A 68 -1.23 2.83 -19.64
C LYS A 68 -1.02 4.24 -20.18
N LYS A 69 -0.61 5.18 -19.31
CA LYS A 69 -0.31 6.54 -19.73
C LYS A 69 0.86 6.59 -20.72
N ALA A 70 1.91 5.83 -20.46
CA ALA A 70 3.06 5.74 -21.35
C ALA A 70 2.68 5.17 -22.72
N ALA A 71 1.84 4.14 -22.74
CA ALA A 71 1.35 3.54 -23.98
C ALA A 71 0.51 4.54 -24.80
N ILE A 72 -0.39 5.27 -24.15
CA ILE A 72 -1.23 6.29 -24.79
C ILE A 72 -0.34 7.42 -25.35
N GLU A 73 0.62 7.88 -24.58
CA GLU A 73 1.51 8.95 -24.99
C GLU A 73 2.42 8.52 -26.16
N THR A 74 2.94 7.28 -26.10
CA THR A 74 3.73 6.71 -27.18
C THR A 74 2.90 6.61 -28.47
N GLU A 75 1.68 6.12 -28.40
CA GLU A 75 0.77 6.05 -29.53
C GLU A 75 0.50 7.43 -30.12
N LYS A 76 0.25 8.42 -29.28
CA LYS A 76 0.04 9.80 -29.67
C LYS A 76 1.27 10.37 -30.42
N ILE A 77 2.46 10.13 -29.89
CA ILE A 77 3.74 10.56 -30.53
C ILE A 77 3.90 9.90 -31.89
N ILE A 78 3.60 8.60 -31.99
CA ILE A 78 3.66 7.87 -33.27
C ILE A 78 2.67 8.44 -34.28
N GLU A 79 1.44 8.73 -33.88
CA GLU A 79 0.43 9.32 -34.74
C GLU A 79 0.83 10.71 -35.21
N GLU A 80 1.35 11.55 -34.32
CA GLU A 80 1.87 12.87 -34.66
C GLU A 80 3.03 12.78 -35.65
N ALA A 81 3.96 11.85 -35.44
CA ALA A 81 5.08 11.62 -36.33
C ALA A 81 4.63 11.16 -37.71
N LYS A 82 3.64 10.28 -37.79
CA LYS A 82 3.04 9.83 -39.06
C LYS A 82 2.39 11.00 -39.80
N THR A 83 1.62 11.82 -39.09
CA THR A 83 0.97 13.01 -39.66
C THR A 83 1.99 13.99 -40.17
N ASN A 84 3.03 14.28 -39.38
CA ASN A 84 4.11 15.20 -39.79
C ASN A 84 4.84 14.66 -41.01
N THR A 85 5.16 13.38 -41.04
CA THR A 85 5.81 12.74 -42.17
C THR A 85 4.96 12.83 -43.44
N LYS A 86 3.69 12.59 -43.39
CA LYS A 86 2.76 12.75 -44.53
C LYS A 86 2.73 14.21 -45.00
N THR A 87 2.67 15.17 -44.07
CA THR A 87 2.65 16.57 -44.41
C THR A 87 3.93 17.00 -45.11
N ILE A 88 5.09 16.60 -44.59
CA ILE A 88 6.39 16.86 -45.18
C ILE A 88 6.50 16.21 -46.57
N THR A 89 6.13 14.95 -46.67
CA THR A 89 6.17 14.23 -47.97
C THR A 89 5.28 14.90 -49.00
N SER A 90 4.05 15.25 -48.65
CA SER A 90 3.13 15.93 -49.53
C SER A 90 3.67 17.31 -49.96
N GLY A 91 4.25 18.07 -49.03
CA GLY A 91 4.87 19.35 -49.32
C GLY A 91 6.07 19.24 -50.22
N VAL A 92 6.95 18.27 -49.98
CA VAL A 92 8.11 18.00 -50.84
C VAL A 92 7.66 17.56 -52.22
N ASN A 93 6.71 16.68 -52.34
CA ASN A 93 6.18 16.24 -53.64
C ASN A 93 5.57 17.38 -54.44
N ALA A 94 4.76 18.22 -53.80
CA ALA A 94 4.16 19.37 -54.43
C ALA A 94 5.23 20.38 -54.88
N GLN A 95 6.19 20.64 -54.05
CA GLN A 95 7.33 21.55 -54.38
C GLN A 95 8.17 21.00 -55.51
N THR A 96 8.46 19.69 -55.47
CA THR A 96 9.25 19.04 -56.53
C THR A 96 8.51 19.11 -57.86
N ILE A 97 7.21 18.88 -57.91
CA ILE A 97 6.39 19.00 -59.10
C ILE A 97 6.44 20.44 -59.62
N GLN A 98 6.29 21.43 -58.72
CA GLN A 98 6.35 22.82 -59.10
C GLN A 98 7.73 23.23 -59.68
N GLU A 99 8.81 22.77 -59.07
CA GLU A 99 10.16 22.98 -59.57
C GLU A 99 10.38 22.37 -60.93
N ILE A 100 9.89 21.19 -61.17
CA ILE A 100 9.94 20.52 -62.50
C ILE A 100 9.16 21.34 -63.52
N ILE A 101 7.98 21.80 -63.20
CA ILE A 101 7.18 22.65 -64.10
C ILE A 101 7.92 23.94 -64.46
N GLU A 102 8.51 24.62 -63.45
CA GLU A 102 9.27 25.84 -63.66
C GLU A 102 10.47 25.61 -64.58
N VAL A 103 11.21 24.53 -64.39
CA VAL A 103 12.33 24.15 -65.24
C VAL A 103 11.90 23.89 -66.67
N LEU A 104 10.78 23.16 -66.86
CA LEU A 104 10.21 22.90 -68.16
C LEU A 104 9.78 24.19 -68.88
N LEU A 105 9.14 25.08 -68.17
CA LEU A 105 8.71 26.39 -68.70
C LEU A 105 9.90 27.25 -69.14
N LYS A 106 10.96 27.28 -68.34
CA LYS A 106 12.18 27.98 -68.71
C LYS A 106 12.90 27.35 -69.91
N GLY A 107 12.87 26.02 -70.00
CA GLY A 107 13.49 25.33 -71.10
C GLY A 107 12.78 25.53 -72.43
N VAL A 108 11.52 25.95 -72.48
CA VAL A 108 10.75 26.24 -73.69
C VAL A 108 11.02 27.65 -74.25
N GLN A 109 11.52 28.50 -73.38
CA GLN A 109 11.92 29.85 -73.80
C GLN A 109 13.27 29.82 -74.46
#